data_8df0d0d457f362651823b023320f6092
#
_entry.id   8df0d0d457f362651823b023320f6092
#
_cell.length_a   1.000
_cell.length_b   1.000
_cell.length_c   1.000
_cell.angle_alpha   90.00
_cell.angle_beta   90.00
_cell.angle_gamma   90.00
#
_symmetry.space_group_name_H-M   'P 1'
#
loop_
_entity.id
_entity.type
_entity.pdbx_description
1 polymer ?
#
loop_
_entity_poly.entity_id
_entity_poly.type
_entity_poly.pdbx_seq_one_letter_code
_entity_poly.pdbx_strand_id
1 'polypeptide(L)'
;IAIGIGGLIPTSDSEFFEFSGTKQPECALLLKRGKGILLTCDSIQHYGNYSYNNWIAKLVMPRIGFPKSTIVGPIWLKMMTPKGASLELEFRRLLKLKFDQLIAAHGTFLEKDAHEAVRTAVKNTFSN
;
A
#
# COMPACT_ATOMS: atom_id res chain seq x y z
N ILE A 1 14.67 -9.90 -15.78
CA ILE A 1 13.30 -9.88 -16.35
C ILE A 1 12.57 -8.65 -15.83
N ALA A 2 12.11 -7.82 -16.75
CA ALA A 2 11.31 -6.67 -16.39
C ALA A 2 9.88 -7.11 -16.03
N ILE A 3 9.36 -6.57 -14.94
CA ILE A 3 8.00 -6.83 -14.47
C ILE A 3 7.27 -5.50 -14.45
N GLY A 4 6.03 -5.48 -14.94
CA GLY A 4 5.23 -4.27 -15.02
C GLY A 4 4.89 -3.90 -16.45
N ILE A 5 4.66 -2.63 -16.75
CA ILE A 5 4.31 -2.19 -18.11
C ILE A 5 5.44 -2.56 -19.07
N GLY A 6 5.08 -3.33 -20.11
CA GLY A 6 6.06 -3.84 -21.07
C GLY A 6 6.87 -5.03 -20.60
N GLY A 7 6.68 -5.49 -19.37
CA GLY A 7 7.34 -6.67 -18.81
C GLY A 7 6.41 -7.88 -18.73
N LEU A 8 6.94 -8.96 -18.16
CA LEU A 8 6.17 -10.19 -17.99
C LEU A 8 5.31 -10.13 -16.73
N ILE A 9 4.05 -10.57 -16.86
CA ILE A 9 3.18 -10.82 -15.72
C ILE A 9 3.55 -12.21 -15.18
N PRO A 10 3.80 -12.36 -13.85
CA PRO A 10 4.29 -13.62 -13.30
C PRO A 10 3.34 -14.80 -13.50
N THR A 11 2.03 -14.57 -13.43
CA THR A 11 1.01 -15.61 -13.60
C THR A 11 -0.23 -15.00 -14.26
N SER A 12 -1.09 -15.86 -14.83
CA SER A 12 -2.34 -15.42 -15.47
C SER A 12 -3.37 -14.92 -14.46
N ASP A 13 -3.23 -15.27 -13.17
CA ASP A 13 -4.12 -14.85 -12.09
C ASP A 13 -3.57 -13.67 -11.29
N SER A 14 -2.64 -12.93 -11.86
CA SER A 14 -2.07 -11.75 -11.21
C SER A 14 -2.21 -10.53 -12.09
N GLU A 15 -2.18 -9.36 -11.47
CA GLU A 15 -2.28 -8.08 -12.13
C GLU A 15 -1.33 -7.10 -11.47
N PHE A 16 -0.52 -6.40 -12.28
CA PHE A 16 0.34 -5.33 -11.79
C PHE A 16 -0.40 -4.01 -11.75
N PHE A 17 -0.21 -3.31 -10.66
CA PHE A 17 -0.59 -1.92 -10.53
C PHE A 17 0.68 -1.08 -10.45
N GLU A 18 0.89 -0.19 -11.40
CA GLU A 18 1.98 0.78 -11.33
C GLU A 18 1.44 2.13 -10.91
N PHE A 19 2.11 2.73 -9.92
CA PHE A 19 1.81 4.11 -9.55
C PHE A 19 2.33 5.04 -10.63
N SER A 20 1.48 5.91 -11.10
CA SER A 20 1.85 6.95 -12.06
C SER A 20 2.16 8.25 -11.32
N GLY A 21 3.14 9.00 -11.80
CA GLY A 21 3.48 10.30 -11.22
C GLY A 21 4.34 10.25 -9.96
N THR A 22 4.88 9.11 -9.60
CA THR A 22 5.86 9.01 -8.51
C THR A 22 7.26 9.38 -8.99
N LYS A 23 8.10 9.87 -8.09
CA LYS A 23 9.49 10.23 -8.42
C LYS A 23 10.32 9.03 -8.86
N GLN A 24 10.02 7.86 -8.30
CA GLN A 24 10.68 6.60 -8.65
C GLN A 24 9.61 5.56 -8.97
N PRO A 25 9.90 4.58 -9.84
CA PRO A 25 8.94 3.53 -10.14
C PRO A 25 8.50 2.78 -8.88
N GLU A 26 7.21 2.58 -8.74
CA GLU A 26 6.62 1.82 -7.63
C GLU A 26 5.42 1.05 -8.14
N CYS A 27 5.26 -0.17 -7.66
CA CYS A 27 4.15 -1.02 -8.06
C CYS A 27 3.58 -1.80 -6.88
N ALA A 28 2.37 -2.30 -7.10
CA ALA A 28 1.73 -3.30 -6.25
C ALA A 28 1.35 -4.49 -7.12
N LEU A 29 1.21 -5.65 -6.51
CA LEU A 29 0.82 -6.86 -7.22
C LEU A 29 -0.49 -7.37 -6.62
N LEU A 30 -1.48 -7.59 -7.48
CA LEU A 30 -2.74 -8.22 -7.09
C LEU A 30 -2.72 -9.69 -7.49
N LEU A 31 -2.86 -10.58 -6.53
CA LEU A 31 -3.11 -12.00 -6.80
C LEU A 31 -4.60 -12.24 -6.75
N LYS A 32 -5.17 -12.71 -7.87
CA LYS A 32 -6.61 -12.93 -8.01
C LYS A 32 -6.99 -14.32 -7.50
N ARG A 33 -6.62 -14.60 -6.26
CA ARG A 33 -6.93 -15.86 -5.57
C ARG A 33 -7.89 -15.58 -4.43
N GLY A 34 -8.92 -16.40 -4.27
CA GLY A 34 -9.97 -16.16 -3.29
C GLY A 34 -10.63 -14.81 -3.55
N LYS A 35 -10.65 -13.95 -2.54
CA LYS A 35 -11.20 -12.59 -2.65
C LYS A 35 -10.17 -11.55 -3.06
N GLY A 36 -8.96 -11.98 -3.42
CA GLY A 36 -7.86 -11.12 -3.83
C GLY A 36 -6.86 -10.84 -2.72
N ILE A 37 -5.58 -10.86 -3.08
CA ILE A 37 -4.47 -10.56 -2.18
C ILE A 37 -3.65 -9.44 -2.81
N LEU A 38 -3.57 -8.31 -2.12
CA LEU A 38 -2.73 -7.19 -2.56
C LEU A 38 -1.38 -7.27 -1.89
N LEU A 39 -0.32 -7.24 -2.69
CA LEU A 39 1.06 -7.17 -2.20
C LEU A 39 1.61 -5.78 -2.47
N THR A 40 2.14 -5.15 -1.44
CA THR A 40 2.72 -3.82 -1.53
C THR A 40 4.12 -3.79 -0.93
N CYS A 41 4.93 -2.81 -1.36
CA CYS A 41 6.19 -2.52 -0.70
C CYS A 41 5.97 -1.48 0.41
N ASP A 42 6.41 -0.25 0.17
CA ASP A 42 6.36 0.79 1.19
C ASP A 42 5.14 1.72 1.08
N SER A 43 4.41 1.61 -0.03
CA SER A 43 3.26 2.50 -0.29
C SER A 43 2.12 2.30 0.71
N ILE A 44 1.86 1.06 1.08
CA ILE A 44 0.84 0.70 2.06
C ILE A 44 1.47 -0.27 3.05
N GLN A 45 1.26 -0.03 4.33
CA GLN A 45 1.82 -0.81 5.42
C GLN A 45 0.72 -1.16 6.41
N HIS A 46 0.85 -2.29 7.08
CA HIS A 46 -0.12 -2.73 8.08
C HIS A 46 0.59 -3.21 9.33
N TYR A 47 0.25 -2.63 10.46
CA TYR A 47 0.84 -2.95 11.77
C TYR A 47 -0.23 -3.48 12.70
N GLY A 48 -0.44 -4.81 12.69
CA GLY A 48 -1.38 -5.47 13.58
C GLY A 48 -0.76 -5.93 14.90
N ASN A 49 0.57 -5.94 14.99
CA ASN A 49 1.29 -6.42 16.16
C ASN A 49 2.60 -5.66 16.32
N TYR A 50 2.81 -5.08 17.51
CA TYR A 50 4.01 -4.30 17.80
C TYR A 50 5.28 -5.10 18.04
N SER A 51 5.18 -6.42 18.22
CA SER A 51 6.37 -7.24 18.46
C SER A 51 7.35 -7.23 17.29
N TYR A 52 6.89 -6.87 16.09
CA TYR A 52 7.71 -6.78 14.89
C TYR A 52 8.01 -5.35 14.47
N ASN A 53 7.79 -4.38 15.35
CA ASN A 53 7.96 -2.99 15.00
C ASN A 53 9.42 -2.65 14.70
N ASN A 54 9.63 -2.04 13.56
CA ASN A 54 10.88 -1.37 13.25
C ASN A 54 10.84 0.06 13.83
N TRP A 55 11.95 0.78 13.70
CA TRP A 55 12.07 2.14 14.23
C TRP A 55 11.07 3.11 13.58
N ILE A 56 10.68 2.87 12.32
CA ILE A 56 9.71 3.70 11.61
C ILE A 56 8.34 3.60 12.28
N ALA A 57 7.89 2.39 12.60
CA ALA A 57 6.63 2.19 13.28
C ALA A 57 6.62 2.86 14.65
N LYS A 58 7.70 2.71 15.41
CA LYS A 58 7.83 3.34 16.73
C LYS A 58 7.78 4.87 16.65
N LEU A 59 8.29 5.44 15.56
CA LEU A 59 8.30 6.89 15.37
C LEU A 59 6.95 7.42 14.90
N VAL A 60 6.29 6.71 14.00
CA VAL A 60 5.09 7.17 13.29
C VAL A 60 3.82 6.84 14.06
N MET A 61 3.71 5.63 14.60
CA MET A 61 2.46 5.16 15.21
C MET A 61 1.96 6.03 16.36
N PRO A 62 2.80 6.51 17.29
CA PRO A 62 2.33 7.41 18.34
C PRO A 62 1.80 8.73 17.80
N ARG A 63 2.34 9.22 16.69
CA ARG A 63 1.96 10.52 16.11
C ARG A 63 0.61 10.47 15.41
N ILE A 64 0.25 9.34 14.83
CA ILE A 64 -1.04 9.17 14.17
C ILE A 64 -2.12 8.62 15.09
N GLY A 65 -1.76 8.27 16.32
CA GLY A 65 -2.71 7.83 17.34
C GLY A 65 -3.35 6.46 17.09
N PHE A 66 -2.81 5.68 16.16
CA PHE A 66 -3.35 4.37 15.81
C PHE A 66 -2.34 3.27 16.17
N PRO A 67 -2.57 2.56 17.27
CA PRO A 67 -1.64 1.52 17.72
C PRO A 67 -1.56 0.32 16.77
N LYS A 68 -2.65 0.00 16.08
CA LYS A 68 -2.73 -1.13 15.14
C LYS A 68 -3.53 -0.69 13.95
N SER A 69 -2.88 -0.43 12.82
CA SER A 69 -3.60 0.10 11.66
C SER A 69 -2.88 -0.14 10.36
N THR A 70 -3.67 -0.03 9.30
CA THR A 70 -3.19 0.09 7.94
C THR A 70 -2.93 1.57 7.67
N ILE A 71 -1.79 1.88 7.09
CA ILE A 71 -1.41 3.25 6.76
C ILE A 71 -0.84 3.34 5.35
N VAL A 72 -1.01 4.51 4.74
CA VAL A 72 -0.18 4.90 3.60
C VAL A 72 1.18 5.24 4.17
N GLY A 73 2.25 4.70 3.61
CA GLY A 73 3.59 4.91 4.13
C GLY A 73 3.97 6.38 4.13
N PRO A 74 4.09 7.04 5.28
CA PRO A 74 4.29 8.48 5.32
C PRO A 74 5.65 8.92 4.79
N ILE A 75 6.67 8.16 5.05
CA ILE A 75 8.02 8.43 4.52
C ILE A 75 8.03 8.17 3.01
N TRP A 76 7.43 7.06 2.58
CA TRP A 76 7.30 6.74 1.16
C TRP A 76 6.55 7.87 0.43
N LEU A 77 5.41 8.30 0.97
CA LEU A 77 4.59 9.34 0.35
C LEU A 77 5.37 10.65 0.20
N LYS A 78 6.10 11.05 1.24
CA LYS A 78 6.92 12.25 1.20
C LYS A 78 8.02 12.17 0.16
N MET A 79 8.67 11.02 0.05
CA MET A 79 9.78 10.82 -0.89
C MET A 79 9.32 10.67 -2.32
N MET A 80 8.16 10.08 -2.55
CA MET A 80 7.67 9.72 -3.88
C MET A 80 6.78 10.77 -4.53
N THR A 81 6.23 11.69 -3.76
CA THR A 81 5.35 12.73 -4.28
C THR A 81 6.19 13.87 -4.86
N PRO A 82 6.05 14.19 -6.17
CA PRO A 82 6.72 15.34 -6.75
C PRO A 82 6.24 16.65 -6.12
N LYS A 83 7.09 17.65 -6.11
CA LYS A 83 6.76 18.96 -5.55
C LYS A 83 5.52 19.53 -6.23
N GLY A 84 4.53 19.96 -5.43
CA GLY A 84 3.30 20.53 -5.93
C GLY A 84 2.27 19.52 -6.45
N ALA A 85 2.56 18.22 -6.38
CA ALA A 85 1.65 17.17 -6.83
C ALA A 85 1.01 16.43 -5.66
N SER A 86 0.04 15.57 -5.97
CA SER A 86 -0.61 14.68 -5.00
C SER A 86 -0.76 13.30 -5.64
N LEU A 87 -0.56 12.27 -4.83
CA LEU A 87 -0.76 10.90 -5.27
C LEU A 87 -2.15 10.35 -4.89
N GLU A 88 -3.06 11.21 -4.42
CA GLU A 88 -4.39 10.78 -4.01
C GLU A 88 -5.14 10.01 -5.11
N LEU A 89 -5.11 10.51 -6.33
CA LEU A 89 -5.81 9.87 -7.44
C LEU A 89 -5.24 8.48 -7.75
N GLU A 90 -3.95 8.27 -7.52
CA GLU A 90 -3.32 6.98 -7.72
C GLU A 90 -3.78 5.97 -6.67
N PHE A 91 -3.92 6.38 -5.42
CA PHE A 91 -4.48 5.51 -4.39
C PHE A 91 -5.97 5.23 -4.63
N ARG A 92 -6.72 6.21 -5.15
CA ARG A 92 -8.10 5.97 -5.54
C ARG A 92 -8.21 4.99 -6.70
N ARG A 93 -7.27 5.04 -7.65
CA ARG A 93 -7.18 4.07 -8.75
C ARG A 93 -6.84 2.67 -8.21
N LEU A 94 -5.93 2.57 -7.25
CA LEU A 94 -5.61 1.32 -6.56
C LEU A 94 -6.84 0.70 -5.91
N LEU A 95 -7.70 1.51 -5.31
CA LEU A 95 -8.91 1.05 -4.64
C LEU A 95 -9.98 0.48 -5.58
N LYS A 96 -9.81 0.62 -6.89
CA LYS A 96 -10.66 -0.06 -7.88
C LYS A 96 -10.32 -1.54 -8.02
N LEU A 97 -9.17 -1.97 -7.53
CA LEU A 97 -8.81 -3.39 -7.48
C LEU A 97 -9.63 -4.09 -6.38
N LYS A 98 -9.93 -5.36 -6.61
CA LYS A 98 -10.70 -6.17 -5.65
C LYS A 98 -9.75 -7.04 -4.86
N PHE A 99 -9.63 -6.73 -3.57
CA PHE A 99 -8.79 -7.51 -2.65
C PHE A 99 -9.40 -7.50 -1.26
N ASP A 100 -9.14 -8.56 -0.51
CA ASP A 100 -9.60 -8.70 0.86
C ASP A 100 -8.45 -8.96 1.83
N GLN A 101 -7.27 -9.26 1.31
CA GLN A 101 -6.07 -9.52 2.08
C GLN A 101 -4.95 -8.60 1.63
N LEU A 102 -4.04 -8.28 2.54
CA LEU A 102 -2.90 -7.40 2.28
C LEU A 102 -1.63 -8.00 2.85
N ILE A 103 -0.62 -8.11 2.01
CA ILE A 103 0.74 -8.46 2.42
C ILE A 103 1.62 -7.27 2.06
N ALA A 104 2.09 -6.56 3.07
CA ALA A 104 3.01 -5.44 2.89
C ALA A 104 4.44 -5.88 3.23
N ALA A 105 5.41 -5.19 2.67
CA ALA A 105 6.82 -5.47 2.98
C ALA A 105 7.16 -5.19 4.44
N HIS A 106 6.42 -4.28 5.07
CA HIS A 106 6.60 -3.92 6.48
C HIS A 106 5.32 -4.14 7.26
N GLY A 107 5.46 -4.70 8.45
CA GLY A 107 4.35 -4.96 9.35
C GLY A 107 3.89 -6.41 9.31
N THR A 108 2.60 -6.61 9.50
CA THR A 108 1.98 -7.93 9.59
C THR A 108 0.99 -8.16 8.47
N PHE A 109 0.67 -9.44 8.23
CA PHE A 109 -0.33 -9.85 7.25
C PHE A 109 -1.74 -9.44 7.73
N LEU A 110 -2.50 -8.79 6.86
CA LEU A 110 -3.92 -8.48 7.10
C LEU A 110 -4.78 -9.52 6.38
N GLU A 111 -5.42 -10.39 7.16
CA GLU A 111 -6.09 -11.58 6.62
C GLU A 111 -7.46 -11.31 6.00
N LYS A 112 -8.12 -10.20 6.37
CA LYS A 112 -9.46 -9.87 5.87
C LYS A 112 -9.72 -8.38 5.97
N ASP A 113 -10.71 -7.93 5.22
CA ASP A 113 -11.18 -6.53 5.21
C ASP A 113 -10.09 -5.54 4.80
N ALA A 114 -9.12 -6.00 4.02
CA ALA A 114 -7.98 -5.18 3.61
C ALA A 114 -8.41 -4.00 2.73
N HIS A 115 -9.37 -4.20 1.83
CA HIS A 115 -9.84 -3.13 0.96
C HIS A 115 -10.40 -1.96 1.77
N GLU A 116 -11.23 -2.26 2.77
CA GLU A 116 -11.80 -1.23 3.64
C GLU A 116 -10.72 -0.55 4.49
N ALA A 117 -9.77 -1.33 4.99
CA ALA A 117 -8.64 -0.79 5.77
C ALA A 117 -7.79 0.17 4.93
N VAL A 118 -7.49 -0.19 3.69
CA VAL A 118 -6.74 0.67 2.77
C VAL A 118 -7.55 1.92 2.41
N ARG A 119 -8.85 1.76 2.16
CA ARG A 119 -9.72 2.90 1.88
C ARG A 119 -9.72 3.91 3.02
N THR A 120 -9.83 3.44 4.25
CA THR A 120 -9.77 4.29 5.44
C THR A 120 -8.42 4.98 5.56
N ALA A 121 -7.32 4.25 5.33
CA ALA A 121 -5.98 4.81 5.37
C ALA A 121 -5.80 5.93 4.32
N VAL A 122 -6.29 5.72 3.11
CA VAL A 122 -6.23 6.72 2.03
C VAL A 122 -7.06 7.95 2.41
N LYS A 123 -8.27 7.73 2.91
CA LYS A 123 -9.12 8.82 3.36
C LYS A 123 -8.44 9.67 4.45
N ASN A 124 -7.87 9.01 5.46
CA ASN A 124 -7.19 9.71 6.55
C ASN A 124 -5.93 10.46 6.10
N THR A 125 -5.25 9.92 5.10
CA THR A 125 -4.02 10.53 4.58
C THR A 125 -4.29 11.78 3.75
N PHE A 126 -5.33 11.78 2.93
CA PHE A 126 -5.60 12.84 1.95
C PHE A 126 -6.78 13.74 2.32
N SER A 127 -7.49 13.46 3.41
CA SER A 127 -8.53 14.36 3.90
C SER A 127 -7.93 15.41 4.81
N ASN A 128 -8.22 16.63 4.55
CA ASN A 128 -7.84 17.77 5.41
C ASN A 128 -9.08 18.37 6.07
#